data_81cfa6d0faff813bb218f646d1460997
#
_entry.id   81cfa6d0faff813bb218f646d1460997
#
_cell.length_a   1.000
_cell.length_b   1.000
_cell.length_c   1.000
_cell.angle_alpha   90.00
_cell.angle_beta   90.00
_cell.angle_gamma   90.00
#
_symmetry.space_group_name_H-M   'P 1'
#
loop_
_entity.id
_entity.type
_entity.pdbx_description
1 polymer ?
#
loop_
_entity_poly.entity_id
_entity_poly.type
_entity_poly.pdbx_seq_one_letter_code
_entity_poly.pdbx_strand_id
1 'polypeptide(L)'
;DNNNNIHKNWLNFGLMYDNKVLNANSKICPKTCKILENIKGINIAGFSLLKGNSKIEEHRDSTGINDNSIALHFGLIVPKKKCILTVNNKKMYEENFKLFGVDSNYLHSAENNSNEIRVILYIDKSLV
;
A
#
# COMPACT_ATOMS: atom_id res chain seq x y z
N ASP A 1 -25.08 -4.49 6.59
CA ASP A 1 -23.71 -4.24 7.07
C ASP A 1 -22.66 -4.75 6.11
N ASN A 2 -22.62 -4.12 4.92
CA ASN A 2 -21.62 -4.48 3.89
C ASN A 2 -20.19 -3.98 4.18
N ASN A 3 -20.00 -3.16 5.21
CA ASN A 3 -18.70 -2.62 5.55
C ASN A 3 -17.73 -3.65 6.15
N ASN A 4 -18.24 -4.70 6.77
CA ASN A 4 -17.39 -5.72 7.39
C ASN A 4 -16.70 -6.65 6.39
N ASN A 5 -17.21 -6.78 5.15
CA ASN A 5 -16.62 -7.65 4.15
C ASN A 5 -15.44 -7.00 3.42
N ILE A 6 -15.43 -5.69 3.28
CA ILE A 6 -14.33 -4.94 2.63
C ILE A 6 -13.06 -5.07 3.47
N HIS A 7 -13.17 -4.96 4.79
CA HIS A 7 -12.02 -5.03 5.70
C HIS A 7 -11.47 -6.45 5.90
N LYS A 8 -12.25 -7.49 5.61
CA LYS A 8 -11.80 -8.89 5.73
C LYS A 8 -10.84 -9.31 4.63
N ASN A 9 -10.91 -8.68 3.46
CA ASN A 9 -10.14 -9.05 2.28
C ASN A 9 -8.92 -8.16 2.05
N TRP A 10 -8.88 -7.03 2.73
CA TRP A 10 -7.78 -6.06 2.67
C TRP A 10 -7.25 -5.83 4.08
N LEU A 11 -6.02 -6.26 4.33
CA LEU A 11 -5.38 -6.20 5.64
C LEU A 11 -4.12 -5.34 5.56
N ASN A 12 -3.92 -4.51 6.57
CA ASN A 12 -2.75 -3.65 6.67
C ASN A 12 -1.95 -3.96 7.94
N PHE A 13 -0.63 -3.97 7.79
CA PHE A 13 0.29 -4.12 8.92
C PHE A 13 1.21 -2.89 8.95
N GLY A 14 0.92 -1.95 9.85
CA GLY A 14 1.61 -0.68 9.93
C GLY A 14 3.01 -0.82 10.52
N LEU A 15 3.98 -0.13 9.89
CA LEU A 15 5.37 -0.06 10.35
C LEU A 15 5.78 1.34 10.77
N MET A 16 5.26 2.37 10.11
CA MET A 16 5.54 3.77 10.43
C MET A 16 4.30 4.63 10.34
N TYR A 17 4.24 5.64 11.21
CA TYR A 17 3.22 6.68 11.21
C TYR A 17 3.85 8.01 11.62
N ASP A 18 3.59 9.06 10.83
CA ASP A 18 4.12 10.41 11.06
C ASP A 18 5.63 10.40 11.31
N ASN A 19 6.35 9.75 10.39
CA ASN A 19 7.81 9.64 10.40
C ASN A 19 8.39 8.92 11.63
N LYS A 20 7.57 8.13 12.33
CA LYS A 20 7.99 7.37 13.52
C LYS A 20 7.68 5.89 13.35
N VAL A 21 8.62 5.06 13.74
CA VAL A 21 8.46 3.60 13.74
C VAL A 21 7.45 3.18 14.81
N LEU A 22 6.56 2.24 14.45
CA LEU A 22 5.64 1.64 15.39
C LEU A 22 6.37 0.53 16.16
N ASN A 23 6.67 0.77 17.42
CA ASN A 23 7.58 -0.06 18.23
C ASN A 23 7.21 -1.55 18.27
N ALA A 24 5.93 -1.87 18.44
CA ALA A 24 5.50 -3.28 18.54
C ALA A 24 5.76 -4.03 17.22
N ASN A 25 5.39 -3.42 16.11
CA ASN A 25 5.49 -4.05 14.78
C ASN A 25 6.93 -4.07 14.26
N SER A 26 7.75 -3.07 14.63
CA SER A 26 9.15 -3.00 14.22
C SER A 26 9.98 -4.16 14.75
N LYS A 27 9.61 -4.71 15.90
CA LYS A 27 10.27 -5.89 16.46
C LYS A 27 10.09 -7.14 15.61
N ILE A 28 8.98 -7.20 14.87
CA ILE A 28 8.68 -8.32 13.96
C ILE A 28 9.40 -8.14 12.61
N CYS A 29 9.55 -6.89 12.15
CA CYS A 29 10.16 -6.56 10.86
C CYS A 29 11.32 -5.56 11.02
N PRO A 30 12.37 -5.89 11.80
CA PRO A 30 13.42 -4.91 12.13
C PRO A 30 14.23 -4.43 10.93
N LYS A 31 14.49 -5.30 9.97
CA LYS A 31 15.27 -4.94 8.77
C LYS A 31 14.51 -3.95 7.87
N THR A 32 13.23 -4.21 7.63
CA THR A 32 12.38 -3.32 6.85
C THR A 32 12.27 -1.96 7.51
N CYS A 33 12.03 -1.93 8.82
CA CYS A 33 11.93 -0.67 9.57
C CYS A 33 13.24 0.13 9.54
N LYS A 34 14.38 -0.53 9.62
CA LYS A 34 15.68 0.11 9.52
C LYS A 34 15.89 0.80 8.16
N ILE A 35 15.43 0.17 7.08
CA ILE A 35 15.47 0.77 5.74
C ILE A 35 14.54 1.98 5.68
N LEU A 36 13.32 1.85 6.18
CA LEU A 36 12.32 2.92 6.16
C LEU A 36 12.75 4.15 6.96
N GLU A 37 13.44 3.95 8.08
CA GLU A 37 13.95 5.06 8.90
C GLU A 37 14.90 5.98 8.14
N ASN A 38 15.57 5.50 7.11
CA ASN A 38 16.48 6.29 6.27
C ASN A 38 15.75 7.11 5.20
N ILE A 39 14.46 6.91 5.03
CA ILE A 39 13.65 7.67 4.09
C ILE A 39 12.98 8.82 4.84
N LYS A 40 13.25 10.04 4.43
CA LYS A 40 12.67 11.23 5.07
C LYS A 40 11.23 11.48 4.60
N GLY A 41 10.41 11.94 5.53
CA GLY A 41 9.08 12.44 5.22
C GLY A 41 8.02 11.35 5.04
N ILE A 42 8.22 10.18 5.61
CA ILE A 42 7.20 9.12 5.56
C ILE A 42 6.03 9.50 6.47
N ASN A 43 4.86 9.62 5.87
CA ASN A 43 3.61 9.83 6.62
C ASN A 43 3.10 8.50 7.16
N ILE A 44 3.00 7.50 6.30
CA ILE A 44 2.57 6.15 6.63
C ILE A 44 3.42 5.15 5.84
N ALA A 45 3.80 4.05 6.47
CA ALA A 45 4.38 2.91 5.77
C ALA A 45 3.94 1.61 6.42
N GLY A 46 3.77 0.58 5.60
CA GLY A 46 3.39 -0.73 6.08
C GLY A 46 3.16 -1.72 4.95
N PHE A 47 2.87 -2.95 5.34
CA PHE A 47 2.47 -3.98 4.38
C PHE A 47 0.97 -3.91 4.13
N SER A 48 0.57 -4.08 2.88
CA SER A 48 -0.83 -4.15 2.47
C SER A 48 -1.06 -5.48 1.77
N LEU A 49 -1.96 -6.27 2.33
CA LEU A 49 -2.33 -7.59 1.82
C LEU A 49 -3.74 -7.54 1.25
N LEU A 50 -3.87 -7.96 0.01
CA LEU A 50 -5.17 -8.12 -0.64
C LEU A 50 -5.38 -9.60 -0.96
N LYS A 51 -6.42 -10.18 -0.39
CA LYS A 51 -6.75 -11.59 -0.61
C LYS A 51 -7.13 -11.86 -2.07
N GLY A 52 -7.05 -13.12 -2.46
CA GLY A 52 -7.45 -13.54 -3.80
C GLY A 52 -8.90 -13.23 -4.12
N ASN A 53 -9.18 -12.93 -5.38
CA ASN A 53 -10.52 -12.59 -5.88
C ASN A 53 -11.18 -11.42 -5.12
N SER A 54 -10.38 -10.41 -4.79
CA SER A 54 -10.83 -9.25 -4.01
C SER A 54 -10.41 -7.95 -4.68
N LYS A 55 -11.11 -6.88 -4.30
CA LYS A 55 -10.88 -5.53 -4.80
C LYS A 55 -10.74 -4.54 -3.66
N ILE A 56 -9.96 -3.48 -3.91
CA ILE A 56 -10.02 -2.23 -3.15
C ILE A 56 -10.75 -1.24 -4.04
N GLU A 57 -11.92 -0.80 -3.59
CA GLU A 57 -12.77 0.11 -4.37
C GLU A 57 -12.09 1.44 -4.64
N GLU A 58 -12.51 2.12 -5.70
CA GLU A 58 -11.96 3.41 -6.09
C GLU A 58 -12.07 4.43 -4.96
N HIS A 59 -10.95 5.05 -4.64
CA HIS A 59 -10.85 6.03 -3.55
C HIS A 59 -9.64 6.96 -3.76
N ARG A 60 -9.59 8.00 -2.93
CA ARG A 60 -8.40 8.83 -2.75
C ARG A 60 -7.79 8.52 -1.40
N ASP A 61 -6.47 8.55 -1.30
CA ASP A 61 -5.79 8.40 -0.02
C ASP A 61 -5.79 9.73 0.74
N SER A 62 -5.98 9.64 2.06
CA SER A 62 -5.77 10.75 2.96
C SER A 62 -5.18 10.22 4.27
N THR A 63 -3.98 10.65 4.60
CA THR A 63 -3.33 10.29 5.86
C THR A 63 -3.69 11.24 6.98
N GLY A 64 -4.24 12.41 6.64
CA GLY A 64 -4.48 13.50 7.60
C GLY A 64 -3.20 14.19 8.05
N ILE A 65 -2.05 13.85 7.52
CA ILE A 65 -0.74 14.40 7.91
C ILE A 65 -0.27 15.45 6.92
N ASN A 66 -0.19 15.08 5.63
CA ASN A 66 0.28 15.97 4.58
C ASN A 66 -0.31 15.53 3.24
N ASP A 67 -1.09 16.42 2.61
CA ASP A 67 -1.76 16.16 1.34
C ASP A 67 -0.82 16.32 0.12
N ASN A 68 0.35 16.96 0.30
CA ASN A 68 1.37 17.06 -0.75
C ASN A 68 2.31 15.85 -0.65
N SER A 69 1.80 14.72 -1.09
CA SER A 69 2.47 13.43 -0.92
C SER A 69 2.33 12.54 -2.16
N ILE A 70 3.19 11.55 -2.22
CA ILE A 70 3.12 10.47 -3.19
C ILE A 70 2.96 9.15 -2.46
N ALA A 71 2.08 8.29 -2.97
CA ALA A 71 1.95 6.93 -2.52
C ALA A 71 2.84 6.02 -3.37
N LEU A 72 3.73 5.29 -2.71
CA LEU A 72 4.63 4.32 -3.34
C LEU A 72 4.11 2.91 -3.08
N HIS A 73 3.91 2.15 -4.14
CA HIS A 73 3.47 0.76 -4.09
C HIS A 73 4.61 -0.12 -4.60
N PHE A 74 5.18 -0.94 -3.73
CA PHE A 74 6.26 -1.85 -4.10
C PHE A 74 5.79 -3.30 -3.94
N GLY A 75 5.74 -4.04 -5.05
CA GLY A 75 5.30 -5.44 -5.05
C GLY A 75 6.27 -6.35 -4.34
N LEU A 76 5.77 -7.17 -3.42
CA LEU A 76 6.54 -8.17 -2.68
C LEU A 76 6.10 -9.60 -3.06
N ILE A 77 4.81 -9.87 -2.96
CA ILE A 77 4.21 -11.15 -3.36
C ILE A 77 3.04 -10.79 -4.28
N VAL A 78 3.26 -10.86 -5.57
CA VAL A 78 2.26 -10.46 -6.56
C VAL A 78 2.07 -11.58 -7.58
N PRO A 79 0.89 -12.22 -7.59
CA PRO A 79 0.56 -13.21 -8.61
C PRO A 79 0.68 -12.63 -10.01
N LYS A 80 1.42 -13.32 -10.86
CA LYS A 80 1.82 -12.83 -12.18
C LYS A 80 0.62 -12.55 -13.07
N LYS A 81 0.52 -11.31 -13.59
CA LYS A 81 -0.53 -10.85 -14.52
C LYS A 81 -1.95 -10.94 -13.98
N LYS A 82 -2.12 -10.93 -12.65
CA LYS A 82 -3.43 -11.06 -12.01
C LYS A 82 -3.82 -9.87 -11.14
N CYS A 83 -2.86 -9.02 -10.77
CA CYS A 83 -3.10 -7.89 -9.90
C CYS A 83 -3.00 -6.58 -10.69
N ILE A 84 -4.05 -5.78 -10.62
CA ILE A 84 -4.19 -4.56 -11.40
C ILE A 84 -4.36 -3.38 -10.47
N LEU A 85 -3.52 -2.36 -10.66
CA LEU A 85 -3.66 -1.05 -10.06
C LEU A 85 -4.23 -0.11 -11.12
N THR A 86 -5.35 0.52 -10.83
CA THR A 86 -5.99 1.50 -11.72
C THR A 86 -5.86 2.88 -11.09
N VAL A 87 -5.23 3.81 -11.81
CA VAL A 87 -5.04 5.18 -11.36
C VAL A 87 -5.53 6.12 -12.45
N ASN A 88 -6.48 6.98 -12.12
CA ASN A 88 -7.05 7.93 -13.06
C ASN A 88 -7.46 7.26 -14.37
N ASN A 89 -8.17 6.14 -14.27
CA ASN A 89 -8.65 5.30 -15.37
C ASN A 89 -7.56 4.56 -16.17
N LYS A 90 -6.30 4.63 -15.76
CA LYS A 90 -5.21 3.87 -16.40
C LYS A 90 -4.92 2.60 -15.60
N LYS A 91 -4.95 1.47 -16.27
CA LYS A 91 -4.68 0.16 -15.67
C LYS A 91 -3.22 -0.21 -15.84
N MET A 92 -2.62 -0.71 -14.74
CA MET A 92 -1.24 -1.19 -14.72
C MET A 92 -1.19 -2.52 -13.98
N TYR A 93 -0.39 -3.46 -14.49
CA TYR A 93 -0.16 -4.70 -13.76
C TYR A 93 0.89 -4.48 -12.66
N GLU A 94 0.53 -4.87 -11.44
CA GLU A 94 1.49 -4.98 -10.35
C GLU A 94 2.36 -6.21 -10.57
N GLU A 95 3.61 -6.14 -10.15
CA GLU A 95 4.59 -7.21 -10.31
C GLU A 95 5.51 -7.26 -9.09
N ASN A 96 6.13 -8.42 -8.84
CA ASN A 96 7.14 -8.55 -7.81
C ASN A 96 8.29 -7.57 -8.08
N PHE A 97 8.68 -6.82 -7.05
CA PHE A 97 9.80 -5.87 -7.07
C PHE A 97 9.65 -4.71 -8.04
N LYS A 98 8.42 -4.43 -8.47
CA LYS A 98 8.09 -3.26 -9.29
C LYS A 98 7.51 -2.15 -8.41
N LEU A 99 8.06 -0.95 -8.58
CA LEU A 99 7.65 0.24 -7.84
C LEU A 99 6.74 1.12 -8.70
N PHE A 100 5.58 1.48 -8.14
CA PHE A 100 4.71 2.51 -8.71
C PHE A 100 4.64 3.71 -7.78
N GLY A 101 4.70 4.90 -8.36
CA GLY A 101 4.36 6.13 -7.66
C GLY A 101 2.96 6.58 -8.08
N VAL A 102 2.11 6.86 -7.11
CA VAL A 102 0.73 7.28 -7.31
C VAL A 102 0.51 8.61 -6.61
N ASP A 103 0.02 9.60 -7.34
CA ASP A 103 -0.43 10.84 -6.71
C ASP A 103 -1.67 10.52 -5.87
N SER A 104 -1.57 10.77 -4.55
CA SER A 104 -2.62 10.47 -3.59
C SER A 104 -3.94 11.20 -3.87
N ASN A 105 -3.89 12.29 -4.64
CA ASN A 105 -5.07 13.06 -5.01
C ASN A 105 -5.88 12.45 -6.15
N TYR A 106 -5.30 11.50 -6.89
CA TYR A 106 -6.03 10.81 -7.95
C TYR A 106 -6.83 9.65 -7.39
N LEU A 107 -8.01 9.44 -8.00
CA LEU A 107 -8.80 8.25 -7.74
C LEU A 107 -8.04 7.01 -8.21
N HIS A 108 -7.96 6.01 -7.35
CA HIS A 108 -7.29 4.76 -7.65
C HIS A 108 -8.00 3.58 -7.01
N SER A 109 -7.80 2.42 -7.59
CA SER A 109 -8.36 1.16 -7.12
C SER A 109 -7.36 0.04 -7.37
N ALA A 110 -7.55 -1.07 -6.71
CA ALA A 110 -6.73 -2.27 -6.91
C ALA A 110 -7.61 -3.51 -6.98
N GLU A 111 -7.17 -4.49 -7.75
CA GLU A 111 -7.85 -5.79 -7.80
C GLU A 111 -6.84 -6.93 -7.88
N ASN A 112 -7.19 -8.01 -7.23
CA ASN A 112 -6.44 -9.26 -7.25
C ASN A 112 -7.33 -10.34 -7.85
N ASN A 113 -7.11 -10.68 -9.09
CA ASN A 113 -7.88 -11.67 -9.86
C ASN A 113 -7.29 -13.07 -9.80
N SER A 114 -6.42 -13.32 -8.82
CA SER A 114 -5.86 -14.65 -8.56
C SER A 114 -6.56 -15.34 -7.39
N ASN A 115 -6.21 -16.59 -7.13
CA ASN A 115 -6.65 -17.32 -5.92
C ASN A 115 -5.66 -17.15 -4.76
N GLU A 116 -4.59 -16.40 -4.94
CA GLU A 116 -3.52 -16.24 -3.97
C GLU A 116 -3.51 -14.83 -3.38
N ILE A 117 -2.78 -14.65 -2.27
CA ILE A 117 -2.63 -13.31 -1.67
C ILE A 117 -1.72 -12.43 -2.53
N ARG A 118 -1.97 -11.13 -2.49
CA ARG A 118 -1.07 -10.10 -3.01
C ARG A 118 -0.57 -9.27 -1.83
N VAL A 119 0.74 -9.08 -1.72
CA VAL A 119 1.36 -8.25 -0.69
C VAL A 119 2.25 -7.20 -1.33
N ILE A 120 2.04 -5.95 -0.93
CA ILE A 120 2.91 -4.83 -1.30
C ILE A 120 3.44 -4.14 -0.05
N LEU A 121 4.58 -3.47 -0.20
CA LEU A 121 5.01 -2.45 0.74
C LEU A 121 4.42 -1.12 0.26
N TYR A 122 3.63 -0.50 1.13
CA TYR A 122 3.00 0.79 0.88
C TYR A 122 3.74 1.88 1.66
N ILE A 123 4.11 2.96 0.98
CA ILE A 123 4.77 4.10 1.59
C ILE A 123 4.08 5.37 1.10
N ASP A 124 3.47 6.12 2.00
CA ASP A 124 2.99 7.48 1.72
C ASP A 124 4.04 8.45 2.22
N LYS A 125 4.56 9.26 1.31
CA LYS A 125 5.73 10.10 1.55
C LYS A 125 5.46 11.54 1.10
N SER A 126 5.83 12.50 1.94
CA SER A 126 5.80 13.92 1.58
C SER A 126 6.74 14.21 0.41
N LEU A 127 6.29 15.10 -0.48
CA LEU A 127 7.06 15.57 -1.63
C LEU A 127 8.06 16.69 -1.27
N VAL A 128 7.98 17.15 -0.05
CA VAL A 128 8.81 18.27 0.41
C VAL A 128 9.93 17.78 1.31
#